data_10f57e7bc5a646a329bf973a594f4955
#
_entry.id   10f57e7bc5a646a329bf973a594f4955
#
_cell.length_a   1.000
_cell.length_b   1.000
_cell.length_c   1.000
_cell.angle_alpha   90.00
_cell.angle_beta   90.00
_cell.angle_gamma   90.00
#
_symmetry.space_group_name_H-M   'P 1'
#
loop_
_entity.id
_entity.type
_entity.pdbx_description
1 polymer ?
#
loop_
_entity_poly.entity_id
_entity_poly.type
_entity_poly.pdbx_seq_one_letter_code
_entity_poly.pdbx_strand_id
1 'polypeptide(L)'
;LNAWNGNPKTRGSQRVRPGGEAYLPIPKDLWNKCPFWINPSIDMRDYAGYKQETGQSSYKFNLHFPNGKVYPAIIGQANFKSLETKPQSALGKWIFNSLGVEHPQRERYDEPSDDIITMDRLMRFGLDSVKLWHEDPNDYKNVWIDFAEYGSFERFMKDEMQVQDESEE
;
A
#
# COMPACT_ATOMS: atom_id res chain seq x y z
N LEU A 1 4.65 0.67 -5.67
CA LEU A 1 3.38 1.38 -5.70
C LEU A 1 2.56 0.84 -6.83
N ASN A 2 1.48 0.17 -6.50
CA ASN A 2 0.52 -0.30 -7.50
C ASN A 2 -0.79 0.44 -7.25
N ALA A 3 -0.84 1.66 -7.72
CA ALA A 3 -2.08 2.40 -7.72
C ALA A 3 -2.85 1.99 -8.96
N TRP A 4 -3.95 1.33 -8.72
CA TRP A 4 -4.72 0.69 -9.77
C TRP A 4 -6.08 1.34 -9.87
N ASN A 5 -6.30 2.01 -10.96
CA ASN A 5 -7.61 2.61 -11.24
C ASN A 5 -8.56 1.62 -11.93
N GLY A 6 -8.46 0.37 -11.50
CA GLY A 6 -9.36 -0.69 -11.91
C GLY A 6 -9.39 -0.91 -13.42
N ASN A 7 -8.46 -1.69 -13.98
CA ASN A 7 -8.72 -2.23 -15.30
C ASN A 7 -9.95 -3.15 -15.21
N PRO A 8 -11.11 -2.73 -15.74
CA PRO A 8 -12.35 -3.49 -15.59
C PRO A 8 -12.30 -4.86 -16.24
N LYS A 9 -11.31 -5.12 -17.10
CA LYS A 9 -11.15 -6.38 -17.82
C LYS A 9 -10.38 -7.45 -17.05
N THR A 10 -9.68 -7.11 -15.99
CA THR A 10 -9.00 -8.10 -15.17
C THR A 10 -9.98 -8.73 -14.18
N ARG A 11 -10.23 -10.02 -14.31
CA ARG A 11 -11.00 -10.90 -13.43
C ARG A 11 -12.47 -11.15 -13.75
N GLY A 12 -12.90 -11.01 -14.99
CA GLY A 12 -14.27 -11.41 -15.39
C GLY A 12 -15.40 -10.69 -14.64
N SER A 13 -15.10 -9.60 -13.96
CA SER A 13 -16.10 -8.78 -13.29
C SER A 13 -16.72 -7.80 -14.28
N GLN A 14 -18.01 -7.89 -14.46
CA GLN A 14 -18.79 -6.92 -15.23
C GLN A 14 -19.05 -5.63 -14.44
N ARG A 15 -18.53 -5.51 -13.23
CA ARG A 15 -18.74 -4.36 -12.38
C ARG A 15 -17.77 -3.24 -12.75
N VAL A 16 -18.31 -2.10 -13.12
CA VAL A 16 -17.55 -0.85 -13.25
C VAL A 16 -17.02 -0.49 -11.86
N ARG A 17 -15.70 -0.40 -11.73
CA ARG A 17 -15.10 0.13 -10.51
C ARG A 17 -15.06 1.65 -10.58
N PRO A 18 -15.41 2.34 -9.49
CA PRO A 18 -15.22 3.78 -9.41
C PRO A 18 -13.78 4.16 -9.72
N GLY A 19 -13.58 5.23 -10.47
CA GLY A 19 -12.26 5.79 -10.68
C GLY A 19 -11.60 6.20 -9.36
N GLY A 20 -10.29 6.07 -9.27
CA GLY A 20 -9.53 6.48 -8.11
C GLY A 20 -9.35 5.43 -7.00
N GLU A 21 -9.81 4.22 -7.18
CA GLU A 21 -9.48 3.12 -6.26
C GLU A 21 -8.01 2.73 -6.39
N ALA A 22 -7.33 2.62 -5.27
CA ALA A 22 -5.96 2.16 -5.22
C ALA A 22 -5.72 1.31 -3.97
N TYR A 23 -4.73 0.45 -4.05
CA TYR A 23 -4.17 -0.27 -2.92
C TYR A 23 -2.66 -0.35 -3.05
N LEU A 24 -1.97 -0.53 -1.93
CA LEU A 24 -0.54 -0.78 -1.92
C LEU A 24 -0.29 -2.27 -1.73
N PRO A 25 0.32 -2.96 -2.70
CA PRO A 25 0.73 -4.34 -2.49
C PRO A 25 1.89 -4.38 -1.48
N ILE A 26 1.81 -5.36 -0.59
CA ILE A 26 2.87 -5.62 0.39
C ILE A 26 3.49 -6.96 0.04
N PRO A 27 4.73 -6.98 -0.48
CA PRO A 27 5.40 -8.21 -0.79
C PRO A 27 5.68 -9.04 0.47
N LYS A 28 5.63 -10.36 0.34
CA LYS A 28 5.94 -11.28 1.43
C LYS A 28 7.31 -11.02 2.05
N ASP A 29 8.29 -10.71 1.23
CA ASP A 29 9.66 -10.45 1.68
C ASP A 29 9.75 -9.23 2.60
N LEU A 30 8.89 -8.24 2.44
CA LEU A 30 8.82 -7.11 3.35
C LEU A 30 8.38 -7.54 4.76
N TRP A 31 7.39 -8.41 4.87
CA TRP A 31 6.99 -8.97 6.15
C TRP A 31 8.05 -9.91 6.75
N ASN A 32 8.78 -10.64 5.93
CA ASN A 32 9.90 -11.44 6.42
C ASN A 32 11.00 -10.57 7.02
N LYS A 33 11.24 -9.40 6.47
CA LYS A 33 12.23 -8.44 6.96
C LYS A 33 11.79 -7.73 8.24
N CYS A 34 10.53 -7.30 8.32
CA CYS A 34 10.00 -6.55 9.46
C CYS A 34 8.60 -7.04 9.89
N PRO A 35 8.55 -8.27 10.45
CA PRO A 35 7.26 -8.94 10.71
C PRO A 35 6.42 -8.30 11.81
N PHE A 36 7.04 -7.59 12.74
CA PHE A 36 6.39 -6.97 13.90
C PHE A 36 6.29 -5.44 13.78
N TRP A 37 6.57 -4.90 12.60
CA TRP A 37 6.65 -3.46 12.43
C TRP A 37 5.33 -2.75 12.70
N ILE A 38 4.20 -3.27 12.18
CA ILE A 38 2.90 -2.62 12.32
C ILE A 38 2.36 -2.71 13.75
N ASN A 39 2.63 -3.82 14.41
CA ASN A 39 2.27 -4.06 15.81
C ASN A 39 3.20 -5.15 16.39
N PRO A 40 3.95 -4.87 17.49
CA PRO A 40 4.86 -5.84 18.07
C PRO A 40 4.22 -7.13 18.57
N SER A 41 2.91 -7.12 18.81
CA SER A 41 2.17 -8.28 19.29
C SER A 41 1.65 -9.16 18.15
N ILE A 42 1.84 -8.77 16.89
CA ILE A 42 1.30 -9.46 15.73
C ILE A 42 2.45 -9.79 14.77
N ASP A 43 2.65 -11.08 14.54
CA ASP A 43 3.55 -11.55 13.48
C ASP A 43 2.83 -11.53 12.14
N MET A 44 3.20 -10.57 11.30
CA MET A 44 2.57 -10.39 9.99
C MET A 44 2.92 -11.50 8.97
N ARG A 45 3.77 -12.42 9.34
CA ARG A 45 4.04 -13.64 8.57
C ARG A 45 3.03 -14.75 8.85
N ASP A 46 2.32 -14.68 9.98
CA ASP A 46 1.36 -15.67 10.44
C ASP A 46 -0.09 -15.18 10.32
N TYR A 47 -0.54 -15.04 9.08
CA TYR A 47 -1.92 -14.63 8.79
C TYR A 47 -2.97 -15.62 9.33
N ALA A 48 -2.70 -16.92 9.22
CA ALA A 48 -3.61 -17.96 9.70
C ALA A 48 -3.80 -17.91 11.22
N GLY A 49 -2.71 -17.73 11.97
CA GLY A 49 -2.74 -17.58 13.42
C GLY A 49 -3.48 -16.31 13.85
N TYR A 50 -3.24 -15.19 13.19
CA TYR A 50 -3.97 -13.95 13.44
C TYR A 50 -5.47 -14.11 13.24
N LYS A 51 -5.87 -14.71 12.13
CA LYS A 51 -7.29 -14.97 11.82
C LYS A 51 -7.94 -15.90 12.83
N GLN A 52 -7.22 -16.92 13.28
CA GLN A 52 -7.71 -17.87 14.29
C GLN A 52 -7.88 -17.21 15.66
N GLU A 53 -6.90 -16.40 16.09
CA GLU A 53 -6.93 -15.73 17.40
C GLU A 53 -7.97 -14.61 17.46
N THR A 54 -8.07 -13.80 16.44
CA THR A 54 -8.90 -12.58 16.44
C THR A 54 -10.25 -12.75 15.79
N GLY A 55 -10.43 -13.77 14.96
CA GLY A 55 -11.61 -13.92 14.10
C GLY A 55 -11.67 -12.89 12.98
N GLN A 56 -10.63 -12.07 12.80
CA GLN A 56 -10.56 -11.02 11.79
C GLN A 56 -9.63 -11.41 10.64
N SER A 57 -9.99 -10.99 9.44
CA SER A 57 -9.21 -11.24 8.21
C SER A 57 -8.33 -10.05 7.80
N SER A 58 -8.36 -8.97 8.57
CA SER A 58 -7.57 -7.76 8.29
C SER A 58 -7.18 -7.06 9.58
N TYR A 59 -6.02 -6.42 9.56
CA TYR A 59 -5.55 -5.53 10.61
C TYR A 59 -6.03 -4.12 10.35
N LYS A 60 -6.67 -3.48 11.32
CA LYS A 60 -7.28 -2.15 11.21
C LYS A 60 -6.43 -1.10 11.91
N PHE A 61 -6.28 0.06 11.28
CA PHE A 61 -5.56 1.21 11.83
C PHE A 61 -6.05 2.51 11.16
N ASN A 62 -5.53 3.63 11.62
CA ASN A 62 -5.76 4.94 11.00
C ASN A 62 -4.54 5.36 10.19
N LEU A 63 -4.76 5.78 8.96
CA LEU A 63 -3.70 6.25 8.07
C LEU A 63 -3.76 7.77 7.95
N HIS A 64 -2.66 8.42 8.32
CA HIS A 64 -2.48 9.87 8.29
C HIS A 64 -1.72 10.27 7.03
N PHE A 65 -2.34 11.14 6.23
CA PHE A 65 -1.79 11.66 4.99
C PHE A 65 -1.08 12.99 5.19
N PRO A 66 -0.14 13.39 4.30
CA PRO A 66 0.59 14.64 4.41
C PRO A 66 -0.29 15.90 4.40
N ASN A 67 -1.49 15.82 3.83
CA ASN A 67 -2.46 16.91 3.80
C ASN A 67 -3.26 17.10 5.11
N GLY A 68 -2.95 16.32 6.15
CA GLY A 68 -3.64 16.32 7.43
C GLY A 68 -4.91 15.48 7.49
N LYS A 69 -5.34 14.88 6.39
CA LYS A 69 -6.49 13.97 6.38
C LYS A 69 -6.12 12.63 6.99
N VAL A 70 -7.08 12.03 7.70
CA VAL A 70 -6.96 10.73 8.34
C VAL A 70 -8.09 9.83 7.87
N TYR A 71 -7.76 8.65 7.41
CA TYR A 71 -8.75 7.66 6.99
C TYR A 71 -8.54 6.33 7.68
N PRO A 72 -9.61 5.59 7.99
CA PRO A 72 -9.51 4.20 8.37
C PRO A 72 -8.81 3.41 7.26
N ALA A 73 -7.91 2.53 7.66
CA ALA A 73 -7.17 1.68 6.75
C ALA A 73 -7.10 0.26 7.27
N ILE A 74 -6.79 -0.65 6.38
CA ILE A 74 -6.58 -2.06 6.69
C ILE A 74 -5.34 -2.59 5.99
N ILE A 75 -4.68 -3.53 6.64
CA ILE A 75 -3.81 -4.50 5.97
C ILE A 75 -4.63 -5.77 5.83
N GLY A 76 -4.97 -6.11 4.61
CA GLY A 76 -5.94 -7.14 4.31
C GLY A 76 -5.51 -8.09 3.21
N GLN A 77 -6.46 -8.82 2.71
CA GLN A 77 -6.31 -9.98 1.84
C GLN A 77 -5.48 -11.10 2.47
N ALA A 78 -5.53 -12.28 1.87
CA ALA A 78 -4.77 -13.41 2.38
C ALA A 78 -3.28 -13.06 2.52
N ASN A 79 -2.68 -13.46 3.63
CA ASN A 79 -1.27 -13.20 3.96
C ASN A 79 -0.90 -11.71 4.12
N PHE A 80 -1.86 -10.87 4.47
CA PHE A 80 -1.63 -9.42 4.68
C PHE A 80 -0.91 -8.75 3.50
N LYS A 81 -1.32 -9.07 2.29
CA LYS A 81 -0.61 -8.65 1.09
C LYS A 81 -1.02 -7.29 0.54
N SER A 82 -1.99 -6.60 1.15
CA SER A 82 -2.45 -5.33 0.64
C SER A 82 -2.81 -4.33 1.74
N LEU A 83 -2.42 -3.09 1.55
CA LEU A 83 -2.86 -1.94 2.34
C LEU A 83 -3.93 -1.19 1.55
N GLU A 84 -5.07 -0.98 2.17
CA GLU A 84 -6.23 -0.33 1.59
C GLU A 84 -6.82 0.69 2.56
N THR A 85 -7.38 1.78 2.02
CA THR A 85 -8.13 2.74 2.82
C THR A 85 -9.63 2.50 2.71
N LYS A 86 -10.37 3.05 3.66
CA LYS A 86 -11.84 3.11 3.59
C LYS A 86 -12.29 4.58 3.57
N PRO A 87 -12.82 5.08 2.47
CA PRO A 87 -13.03 4.40 1.18
C PRO A 87 -11.71 4.13 0.43
N GLN A 88 -11.69 3.14 -0.43
CA GLN A 88 -10.51 2.81 -1.25
C GLN A 88 -10.05 3.97 -2.12
N SER A 89 -10.97 4.84 -2.50
CA SER A 89 -10.68 6.06 -3.25
C SER A 89 -9.85 7.09 -2.47
N ALA A 90 -9.76 7.02 -1.16
CA ALA A 90 -8.96 7.97 -0.38
C ALA A 90 -7.47 7.87 -0.71
N LEU A 91 -6.93 6.65 -0.72
CA LEU A 91 -5.55 6.40 -1.13
C LEU A 91 -5.34 6.75 -2.61
N GLY A 92 -6.25 6.33 -3.47
CA GLY A 92 -6.18 6.61 -4.90
C GLY A 92 -6.18 8.09 -5.21
N LYS A 93 -7.08 8.87 -4.62
CA LYS A 93 -7.13 10.32 -4.80
C LYS A 93 -5.85 11.01 -4.36
N TRP A 94 -5.27 10.61 -3.23
CA TRP A 94 -4.01 11.16 -2.78
C TRP A 94 -2.89 10.91 -3.81
N ILE A 95 -2.78 9.69 -4.31
CA ILE A 95 -1.77 9.32 -5.31
C ILE A 95 -2.01 10.08 -6.61
N PHE A 96 -3.21 10.06 -7.15
CA PHE A 96 -3.54 10.72 -8.41
C PHE A 96 -3.36 12.24 -8.35
N ASN A 97 -3.81 12.87 -7.27
CA ASN A 97 -3.62 14.31 -7.08
C ASN A 97 -2.14 14.67 -6.99
N SER A 98 -1.34 13.85 -6.33
CA SER A 98 0.10 14.05 -6.21
C SER A 98 0.82 13.91 -7.55
N LEU A 99 0.35 13.01 -8.40
CA LEU A 99 0.87 12.80 -9.75
C LEU A 99 0.33 13.81 -10.79
N GLY A 100 -0.61 14.66 -10.41
CA GLY A 100 -1.27 15.58 -11.33
C GLY A 100 -2.19 14.89 -12.36
N VAL A 101 -2.67 13.71 -12.03
CA VAL A 101 -3.58 12.91 -12.88
C VAL A 101 -5.02 13.19 -12.48
N GLU A 102 -5.85 13.56 -13.44
CA GLU A 102 -7.28 13.70 -13.19
C GLU A 102 -7.93 12.33 -12.93
N HIS A 103 -8.97 12.35 -12.10
CA HIS A 103 -9.80 11.18 -11.84
C HIS A 103 -10.99 11.18 -12.78
N PRO A 104 -10.93 10.54 -13.94
CA PRO A 104 -12.11 10.42 -14.75
C PRO A 104 -13.14 9.54 -14.05
N GLN A 105 -14.36 10.02 -14.01
CA GLN A 105 -15.51 9.22 -13.62
C GLN A 105 -15.84 8.29 -14.78
N ARG A 106 -15.56 7.01 -14.61
CA ARG A 106 -15.92 6.03 -15.63
C ARG A 106 -17.40 5.72 -15.53
N GLU A 107 -18.12 6.04 -16.58
CA GLU A 107 -19.53 5.67 -16.71
C GLU A 107 -19.70 4.27 -17.32
N ARG A 108 -18.69 3.81 -18.05
CA ARG A 108 -18.74 2.55 -18.79
C ARG A 108 -17.53 1.68 -18.49
N TYR A 109 -17.78 0.40 -18.42
CA TYR A 109 -16.83 -0.67 -18.20
C TYR A 109 -15.69 -0.74 -19.24
N ASP A 110 -15.99 -0.41 -20.50
CA ASP A 110 -15.10 -0.54 -21.65
C ASP A 110 -14.45 0.79 -22.08
N GLU A 111 -14.62 1.86 -21.29
CA GLU A 111 -14.01 3.15 -21.61
C GLU A 111 -12.49 3.08 -21.53
N PRO A 112 -11.78 3.60 -22.56
CA PRO A 112 -10.35 3.77 -22.48
C PRO A 112 -9.99 4.72 -21.32
N SER A 113 -8.90 4.42 -20.63
CA SER A 113 -8.52 5.16 -19.44
C SER A 113 -7.04 5.53 -19.53
N ASP A 114 -6.80 6.83 -19.58
CA ASP A 114 -5.47 7.43 -19.45
C ASP A 114 -5.06 7.64 -17.99
N ASP A 115 -5.92 7.22 -17.07
CA ASP A 115 -5.81 7.44 -15.63
C ASP A 115 -5.14 6.30 -14.88
N ILE A 116 -4.63 5.29 -15.57
CA ILE A 116 -3.87 4.21 -14.96
C ILE A 116 -2.46 4.71 -14.60
N ILE A 117 -2.05 4.43 -13.39
CA ILE A 117 -0.68 4.70 -12.96
C ILE A 117 0.24 3.65 -13.57
N THR A 118 1.09 4.09 -14.46
CA THR A 118 2.11 3.26 -15.11
C THR A 118 3.48 3.55 -14.51
N MET A 119 4.43 2.64 -14.71
CA MET A 119 5.82 2.86 -14.33
C MET A 119 6.39 4.11 -15.00
N ASP A 120 6.03 4.38 -16.25
CA ASP A 120 6.47 5.59 -16.96
C ASP A 120 5.98 6.87 -16.27
N ARG A 121 4.76 6.88 -15.76
CA ARG A 121 4.24 8.02 -14.98
C ARG A 121 4.97 8.19 -13.67
N LEU A 122 5.25 7.11 -12.97
CA LEU A 122 6.02 7.13 -11.74
C LEU A 122 7.46 7.60 -11.98
N MET A 123 8.10 7.12 -13.03
CA MET A 123 9.45 7.57 -13.41
C MET A 123 9.49 9.05 -13.73
N ARG A 124 8.52 9.59 -14.45
CA ARG A 124 8.43 11.04 -14.75
C ARG A 124 8.18 11.86 -13.49
N PHE A 125 7.40 11.33 -12.57
CA PHE A 125 7.16 11.95 -11.28
C PHE A 125 8.37 11.87 -10.34
N GLY A 126 9.24 10.86 -10.53
CA GLY A 126 10.45 10.64 -9.74
C GLY A 126 10.22 9.94 -8.41
N LEU A 127 9.04 9.36 -8.18
CA LEU A 127 8.69 8.65 -6.96
C LEU A 127 7.91 7.38 -7.32
N ASP A 128 8.39 6.23 -6.86
CA ASP A 128 7.75 4.92 -7.09
C ASP A 128 7.39 4.18 -5.81
N SER A 129 7.76 4.74 -4.67
CA SER A 129 7.65 4.11 -3.37
C SER A 129 6.96 5.02 -2.37
N VAL A 130 6.36 4.43 -1.36
CA VAL A 130 5.85 5.13 -0.19
C VAL A 130 6.61 4.67 1.05
N LYS A 131 6.69 5.54 2.04
CA LYS A 131 7.15 5.21 3.39
C LYS A 131 6.01 5.26 4.37
N LEU A 132 6.03 4.37 5.32
CA LEU A 132 5.08 4.29 6.43
C LEU A 132 5.86 4.35 7.74
N TRP A 133 5.34 5.08 8.73
CA TRP A 133 5.98 5.16 10.04
C TRP A 133 4.98 5.39 11.17
N HIS A 134 5.39 5.08 12.38
CA HIS A 134 4.71 5.48 13.61
C HIS A 134 5.39 6.74 14.17
N GLU A 135 4.64 7.77 14.50
CA GLU A 135 5.19 8.93 15.20
C GLU A 135 5.39 8.65 16.70
N ASP A 136 4.46 7.91 17.30
CA ASP A 136 4.61 7.39 18.66
C ASP A 136 4.88 5.89 18.59
N PRO A 137 6.05 5.42 19.09
CA PRO A 137 6.41 4.00 19.06
C PRO A 137 5.50 3.10 19.91
N ASN A 138 4.65 3.68 20.76
CA ASN A 138 3.67 2.95 21.58
C ASN A 138 2.24 3.02 21.05
N ASP A 139 2.02 3.81 20.00
CA ASP A 139 0.72 3.95 19.35
C ASP A 139 0.71 3.21 18.01
N TYR A 140 0.23 1.99 18.01
CA TYR A 140 0.16 1.13 16.82
C TYR A 140 -1.09 1.33 15.98
N LYS A 141 -2.04 2.13 16.46
CA LYS A 141 -3.29 2.41 15.73
C LYS A 141 -3.17 3.53 14.72
N ASN A 142 -2.12 4.34 14.83
CA ASN A 142 -1.88 5.48 13.95
C ASN A 142 -0.59 5.29 13.18
N VAL A 143 -0.72 5.32 11.86
CA VAL A 143 0.38 5.17 10.91
C VAL A 143 0.36 6.36 9.97
N TRP A 144 1.52 6.92 9.67
CA TRP A 144 1.70 8.00 8.71
C TRP A 144 2.22 7.47 7.40
N ILE A 145 1.82 8.11 6.30
CA ILE A 145 2.25 7.77 4.95
C ILE A 145 2.76 9.02 4.23
N ASP A 146 3.79 8.86 3.44
CA ASP A 146 4.24 9.83 2.46
C ASP A 146 4.97 9.12 1.32
N PHE A 147 5.24 9.83 0.24
CA PHE A 147 6.12 9.33 -0.80
C PHE A 147 7.56 9.23 -0.29
N ALA A 148 8.25 8.20 -0.71
CA ALA A 148 9.68 8.02 -0.54
C ALA A 148 10.40 8.26 -1.86
N GLU A 149 11.70 8.51 -1.80
CA GLU A 149 12.53 8.68 -3.01
C GLU A 149 12.43 7.48 -3.94
N TYR A 150 12.57 7.74 -5.23
CA TYR A 150 12.60 6.68 -6.24
C TYR A 150 13.66 5.62 -5.90
N GLY A 151 13.28 4.36 -5.96
CA GLY A 151 14.16 3.24 -5.64
C GLY A 151 14.33 2.95 -4.14
N SER A 152 13.60 3.64 -3.24
CA SER A 152 13.71 3.43 -1.78
C SER A 152 13.37 2.01 -1.36
N PHE A 153 12.38 1.38 -1.98
CA PHE A 153 12.00 0.01 -1.66
C PHE A 153 13.13 -0.97 -1.96
N GLU A 154 13.74 -0.88 -3.13
CA GLU A 154 14.85 -1.73 -3.53
C GLU A 154 16.07 -1.55 -2.64
N ARG A 155 16.40 -0.30 -2.28
CA ARG A 155 17.49 -0.01 -1.33
C ARG A 155 17.20 -0.60 0.05
N PHE A 156 16.00 -0.42 0.56
CA PHE A 156 15.58 -0.95 1.84
C PHE A 156 15.70 -2.48 1.89
N MET A 157 15.33 -3.16 0.82
CA MET A 157 15.41 -4.62 0.74
C MET A 157 16.85 -5.13 0.62
N LYS A 158 17.77 -4.33 0.06
CA LYS A 158 19.19 -4.71 -0.13
C LYS A 158 20.06 -4.46 1.10
N ASP A 159 19.75 -3.47 1.93
CA ASP A 159 20.62 -3.04 3.03
C ASP A 159 20.91 -4.14 4.06
N GLU A 160 20.05 -5.13 4.23
CA GLU A 160 20.33 -6.27 5.12
C GLU A 160 21.22 -7.35 4.49
N MET A 161 21.29 -7.45 3.19
CA MET A 161 22.19 -8.41 2.53
C MET A 161 23.67 -8.04 2.74
N GLN A 162 23.96 -6.74 2.88
CA GLN A 162 25.32 -6.26 3.14
C GLN A 162 25.76 -6.50 4.59
N VAL A 163 24.84 -6.39 5.54
CA VAL A 163 25.14 -6.62 6.97
C VAL A 163 25.38 -8.10 7.28
N GLN A 164 24.77 -9.01 6.55
CA GLN A 164 25.00 -10.45 6.71
C GLN A 164 26.37 -10.88 6.15
N ASP A 165 26.80 -10.31 5.02
CA ASP A 165 28.10 -10.60 4.44
C ASP A 165 29.27 -10.07 5.29
N GLU A 166 29.08 -8.94 5.99
CA GLU A 166 30.11 -8.39 6.90
C GLU A 166 30.19 -9.12 8.24
N SER A 167 29.19 -9.93 8.61
CA SER A 167 29.21 -10.71 9.86
C SER A 167 29.75 -12.13 9.71
N GLU A 168 30.01 -12.58 8.48
CA GLU A 168 30.59 -13.89 8.16
C GLU A 168 32.09 -13.82 7.83
N GLU A 169 32.72 -12.64 7.85
CA GLU A 169 34.20 -12.46 7.80
C GLU A 169 34.77 -12.28 9.22
#